data_f82c87bb7f6ecf0ace7cea9bfc893c09
#
_entry.id   f82c87bb7f6ecf0ace7cea9bfc893c09
#
_cell.length_a   1.000
_cell.length_b   1.000
_cell.length_c   1.000
_cell.angle_alpha   90.00
_cell.angle_beta   90.00
_cell.angle_gamma   90.00
#
_symmetry.space_group_name_H-M   'P 1'
#
loop_
_entity.id
_entity.type
_entity.pdbx_description
1 polymer ?
#
loop_
_entity_poly.entity_id
_entity_poly.type
_entity_poly.pdbx_seq_one_letter_code
_entity_poly.pdbx_strand_id
1 'polypeptide(L)'
;MVLGLASFAASQAAAPAHKPAVPWKRYCQPNAGFCFKYPPTWTMLGEVFDGNGVVVAPPQRDEQTLQSEVTVAMVAPPKDSDDALGLDAIIQQAAAGMRESGQDFQTLRRQERTVDAKPAELLKAQYHEKSTGKDWVEELIFIQGPDNEIYSVALKCTPSDIVHLEPVFSEIVRTWTLPQPEPPAGDTDESAPTQPAPPAKPSAQPTH
;
A
#
# COMPACT_ATOMS: atom_id res chain seq x y z
N MET A 1 9.83 -59.93 -44.16
CA MET A 1 10.29 -59.00 -43.09
C MET A 1 9.47 -57.73 -43.21
N VAL A 2 8.41 -57.57 -42.39
CA VAL A 2 7.46 -56.48 -42.46
C VAL A 2 7.68 -55.63 -41.21
N LEU A 3 8.16 -54.39 -41.36
CA LEU A 3 8.29 -53.42 -40.26
C LEU A 3 6.93 -52.72 -40.04
N GLY A 4 6.38 -52.94 -38.87
CA GLY A 4 5.19 -52.22 -38.41
C GLY A 4 5.58 -50.89 -37.77
N LEU A 5 5.08 -49.76 -38.32
CA LEU A 5 5.20 -48.42 -37.73
C LEU A 5 4.09 -48.25 -36.66
N ALA A 6 4.49 -48.18 -35.38
CA ALA A 6 3.58 -47.83 -34.28
C ALA A 6 3.49 -46.29 -34.16
N SER A 7 2.32 -45.72 -34.49
CA SER A 7 1.98 -44.31 -34.27
C SER A 7 1.64 -44.05 -32.79
N PHE A 8 2.50 -43.31 -32.09
CA PHE A 8 2.18 -42.80 -30.75
C PHE A 8 1.32 -41.53 -30.89
N ALA A 9 0.05 -41.64 -30.56
CA ALA A 9 -0.82 -40.47 -30.39
C ALA A 9 -0.50 -39.79 -29.04
N ALA A 10 0.15 -38.63 -29.08
CA ALA A 10 0.36 -37.80 -27.89
C ALA A 10 -0.97 -37.15 -27.49
N SER A 11 -1.54 -37.61 -26.39
CA SER A 11 -2.70 -36.98 -25.73
C SER A 11 -2.27 -35.65 -25.11
N GLN A 12 -2.59 -34.53 -25.73
CA GLN A 12 -2.41 -33.20 -25.13
C GLN A 12 -3.47 -33.05 -24.02
N ALA A 13 -3.04 -33.18 -22.76
CA ALA A 13 -3.84 -32.81 -21.61
C ALA A 13 -4.09 -31.29 -21.66
N ALA A 14 -5.36 -30.89 -21.76
CA ALA A 14 -5.75 -29.47 -21.69
C ALA A 14 -5.30 -28.87 -20.35
N ALA A 15 -4.54 -27.79 -20.42
CA ALA A 15 -4.14 -27.05 -19.23
C ALA A 15 -5.39 -26.58 -18.46
N PRO A 16 -5.43 -26.69 -17.11
CA PRO A 16 -6.56 -26.24 -16.32
C PRO A 16 -6.82 -24.76 -16.55
N ALA A 17 -8.07 -24.42 -16.88
CA ALA A 17 -8.49 -23.04 -17.08
C ALA A 17 -8.20 -22.23 -15.80
N HIS A 18 -7.28 -21.29 -15.87
CA HIS A 18 -6.98 -20.38 -14.76
C HIS A 18 -8.23 -19.56 -14.47
N LYS A 19 -8.84 -19.75 -13.30
CA LYS A 19 -9.88 -18.82 -12.82
C LYS A 19 -9.27 -17.43 -12.76
N PRO A 20 -9.90 -16.39 -13.36
CA PRO A 20 -9.38 -15.03 -13.28
C PRO A 20 -9.24 -14.64 -11.81
N ALA A 21 -8.05 -14.21 -11.41
CA ALA A 21 -7.80 -13.74 -10.06
C ALA A 21 -8.68 -12.51 -9.80
N VAL A 22 -9.44 -12.52 -8.71
CA VAL A 22 -10.26 -11.37 -8.31
C VAL A 22 -9.32 -10.20 -8.01
N PRO A 23 -9.52 -9.03 -8.62
CA PRO A 23 -8.59 -7.90 -8.42
C PRO A 23 -8.63 -7.41 -6.97
N TRP A 24 -7.47 -7.00 -6.46
CA TRP A 24 -7.35 -6.40 -5.15
C TRP A 24 -8.10 -5.07 -5.09
N LYS A 25 -8.72 -4.77 -3.94
CA LYS A 25 -9.37 -3.49 -3.67
C LYS A 25 -8.31 -2.43 -3.47
N ARG A 26 -8.52 -1.22 -4.02
CA ARG A 26 -7.70 -0.04 -3.75
C ARG A 26 -8.39 0.82 -2.71
N TYR A 27 -7.61 1.33 -1.77
CA TYR A 27 -8.02 2.35 -0.81
C TYR A 27 -7.03 3.53 -0.88
N CYS A 28 -7.55 4.74 -0.74
CA CYS A 28 -6.75 5.95 -0.59
C CYS A 28 -7.28 6.74 0.61
N GLN A 29 -6.37 7.12 1.52
CA GLN A 29 -6.71 7.92 2.69
C GLN A 29 -6.60 9.41 2.33
N PRO A 30 -7.73 10.17 2.31
CA PRO A 30 -7.71 11.54 1.83
C PRO A 30 -6.89 12.50 2.70
N ASN A 31 -6.94 12.31 4.03
CA ASN A 31 -6.28 13.20 4.99
C ASN A 31 -4.77 13.02 5.01
N ALA A 32 -4.32 11.77 4.91
CA ALA A 32 -2.90 11.41 4.97
C ALA A 32 -2.27 11.18 3.58
N GLY A 33 -3.04 11.26 2.50
CA GLY A 33 -2.55 11.26 1.13
C GLY A 33 -1.94 9.96 0.62
N PHE A 34 -2.06 8.83 1.33
CA PHE A 34 -1.52 7.55 0.87
C PHE A 34 -2.58 6.67 0.21
N CYS A 35 -2.13 5.77 -0.67
CA CYS A 35 -2.96 4.72 -1.25
C CYS A 35 -2.29 3.35 -1.10
N PHE A 36 -3.10 2.29 -1.05
CA PHE A 36 -2.61 0.91 -1.10
C PHE A 36 -3.68 -0.04 -1.64
N LYS A 37 -3.31 -1.29 -1.89
CA LYS A 37 -4.25 -2.34 -2.27
C LYS A 37 -4.29 -3.42 -1.20
N TYR A 38 -5.47 -4.05 -1.03
CA TYR A 38 -5.69 -5.15 -0.09
C TYR A 38 -6.59 -6.22 -0.71
N PRO A 39 -6.57 -7.47 -0.21
CA PRO A 39 -7.36 -8.57 -0.76
C PRO A 39 -8.85 -8.27 -0.80
N PRO A 40 -9.57 -8.70 -1.85
CA PRO A 40 -11.01 -8.43 -2.00
C PRO A 40 -11.86 -9.07 -0.91
N THR A 41 -11.36 -10.13 -0.26
CA THR A 41 -12.02 -10.85 0.84
C THR A 41 -11.83 -10.18 2.20
N TRP A 42 -10.89 -9.21 2.31
CA TRP A 42 -10.65 -8.50 3.56
C TRP A 42 -11.68 -7.40 3.78
N THR A 43 -11.92 -7.10 5.06
CA THR A 43 -12.86 -6.06 5.51
C THR A 43 -12.09 -4.87 6.05
N MET A 44 -12.56 -3.67 5.74
CA MET A 44 -12.12 -2.45 6.40
C MET A 44 -12.87 -2.34 7.73
N LEU A 45 -12.14 -2.24 8.83
CA LEU A 45 -12.70 -2.19 10.18
C LEU A 45 -13.01 -0.76 10.62
N GLY A 46 -12.27 0.22 10.12
CA GLY A 46 -12.48 1.63 10.47
C GLY A 46 -11.24 2.48 10.31
N GLU A 47 -11.42 3.77 10.61
CA GLU A 47 -10.33 4.75 10.65
C GLU A 47 -9.69 4.79 12.03
N VAL A 48 -8.39 5.09 12.07
CA VAL A 48 -7.58 5.24 13.28
C VAL A 48 -6.72 6.50 13.18
N PHE A 49 -6.04 6.88 14.26
CA PHE A 49 -5.16 8.06 14.31
C PHE A 49 -5.89 9.35 13.84
N ASP A 50 -7.09 9.60 14.41
CA ASP A 50 -7.90 10.79 14.09
C ASP A 50 -8.18 10.95 12.59
N GLY A 51 -8.40 9.82 11.89
CA GLY A 51 -8.66 9.80 10.45
C GLY A 51 -7.40 9.85 9.57
N ASN A 52 -6.21 9.69 10.16
CA ASN A 52 -4.94 9.62 9.40
C ASN A 52 -4.50 8.18 9.11
N GLY A 53 -5.32 7.20 9.44
CA GLY A 53 -5.05 5.80 9.19
C GLY A 53 -6.30 4.96 9.02
N VAL A 54 -6.11 3.72 8.62
CA VAL A 54 -7.17 2.73 8.40
C VAL A 54 -6.71 1.34 8.82
N VAL A 55 -7.66 0.54 9.31
CA VAL A 55 -7.44 -0.87 9.63
C VAL A 55 -8.18 -1.74 8.64
N VAL A 56 -7.50 -2.73 8.08
CA VAL A 56 -8.07 -3.80 7.26
C VAL A 56 -7.73 -5.16 7.85
N ALA A 57 -8.67 -6.10 7.81
CA ALA A 57 -8.47 -7.41 8.40
C ALA A 57 -8.93 -8.54 7.47
N PRO A 58 -8.27 -9.71 7.53
CA PRO A 58 -8.76 -10.93 6.90
C PRO A 58 -10.11 -11.33 7.51
N PRO A 59 -10.88 -12.23 6.84
CA PRO A 59 -12.04 -12.85 7.46
C PRO A 59 -11.64 -13.50 8.78
N GLN A 60 -12.27 -13.06 9.88
CA GLN A 60 -11.97 -13.58 11.20
C GLN A 60 -12.58 -14.98 11.36
N ARG A 61 -11.87 -15.88 12.05
CA ARG A 61 -12.37 -17.22 12.35
C ARG A 61 -13.39 -17.21 13.48
N ASP A 62 -13.32 -16.19 14.32
CA ASP A 62 -14.20 -15.95 15.44
C ASP A 62 -14.65 -14.47 15.39
N GLU A 63 -15.96 -14.23 15.33
CA GLU A 63 -16.53 -12.89 15.25
C GLU A 63 -16.27 -12.03 16.51
N GLN A 64 -15.89 -12.67 17.62
CA GLN A 64 -15.73 -11.97 18.90
C GLN A 64 -14.29 -11.52 19.17
N THR A 65 -13.31 -11.99 18.41
CA THR A 65 -11.91 -11.70 18.71
C THR A 65 -11.11 -11.42 17.46
N LEU A 66 -10.65 -10.18 17.33
CA LEU A 66 -9.68 -9.83 16.29
C LEU A 66 -8.41 -10.68 16.48
N GLN A 67 -8.04 -11.46 15.46
CA GLN A 67 -6.88 -12.35 15.49
C GLN A 67 -5.74 -11.83 14.63
N SER A 68 -6.04 -11.01 13.62
CA SER A 68 -5.06 -10.47 12.71
C SER A 68 -5.59 -9.22 12.03
N GLU A 69 -4.72 -8.23 11.85
CA GLU A 69 -5.06 -6.97 11.18
C GLU A 69 -3.85 -6.35 10.51
N VAL A 70 -4.11 -5.50 9.53
CA VAL A 70 -3.12 -4.57 8.97
C VAL A 70 -3.61 -3.16 9.18
N THR A 71 -2.79 -2.36 9.84
CA THR A 71 -2.99 -0.92 10.01
C THR A 71 -2.09 -0.17 9.04
N VAL A 72 -2.64 0.79 8.32
CA VAL A 72 -1.88 1.71 7.45
C VAL A 72 -2.20 3.13 7.89
N ALA A 73 -1.19 3.90 8.27
CA ALA A 73 -1.41 5.22 8.85
C ALA A 73 -0.22 6.18 8.62
N MET A 74 -0.49 7.47 8.67
CA MET A 74 0.51 8.50 8.94
C MET A 74 0.63 8.61 10.48
N VAL A 75 1.80 8.27 11.01
CA VAL A 75 2.05 8.20 12.47
C VAL A 75 2.79 9.41 13.00
N ALA A 76 3.48 10.15 12.13
CA ALA A 76 4.02 11.46 12.45
C ALA A 76 3.62 12.42 11.33
N PRO A 77 2.83 13.47 11.64
CA PRO A 77 2.46 14.50 10.66
C PRO A 77 3.67 15.37 10.30
N PRO A 78 3.58 16.13 9.20
CA PRO A 78 4.63 17.06 8.81
C PRO A 78 4.92 18.04 9.95
N LYS A 79 6.20 18.27 10.23
CA LYS A 79 6.67 19.22 11.24
C LYS A 79 7.81 20.05 10.68
N ASP A 80 7.92 21.28 11.16
CA ASP A 80 9.11 22.09 10.94
C ASP A 80 10.35 21.36 11.50
N SER A 81 11.48 21.53 10.84
CA SER A 81 12.67 20.68 10.92
C SER A 81 13.23 20.41 12.31
N ASP A 82 13.03 21.33 13.27
CA ASP A 82 13.70 21.25 14.58
C ASP A 82 13.04 20.27 15.57
N ASP A 83 11.76 19.91 15.34
CA ASP A 83 10.98 19.01 16.21
C ASP A 83 10.62 17.67 15.52
N ALA A 84 11.11 17.42 14.31
CA ALA A 84 10.77 16.23 13.55
C ALA A 84 11.44 14.99 14.16
N LEU A 85 10.63 13.98 14.47
CA LEU A 85 11.15 12.67 14.88
C LEU A 85 11.66 11.93 13.63
N GLY A 86 12.92 11.53 13.64
CA GLY A 86 13.45 10.65 12.60
C GLY A 86 12.91 9.22 12.71
N LEU A 87 13.06 8.42 11.63
CA LEU A 87 12.63 7.01 11.59
C LEU A 87 13.11 6.21 12.81
N ASP A 88 14.36 6.37 13.20
CA ASP A 88 14.94 5.65 14.35
C ASP A 88 14.20 5.94 15.66
N ALA A 89 13.85 7.21 15.91
CA ALA A 89 13.12 7.60 17.11
C ALA A 89 11.70 7.00 17.14
N ILE A 90 10.99 7.00 16.03
CA ILE A 90 9.66 6.39 15.89
C ILE A 90 9.73 4.87 16.11
N ILE A 91 10.73 4.20 15.56
CA ILE A 91 10.93 2.76 15.76
C ILE A 91 11.23 2.43 17.21
N GLN A 92 12.07 3.23 17.87
CA GLN A 92 12.36 3.08 19.30
C GLN A 92 11.09 3.28 20.13
N GLN A 93 10.25 4.26 19.80
CA GLN A 93 8.97 4.50 20.46
C GLN A 93 8.00 3.34 20.28
N ALA A 94 7.87 2.80 19.05
CA ALA A 94 7.05 1.62 18.78
C ALA A 94 7.54 0.40 19.58
N ALA A 95 8.83 0.12 19.57
CA ALA A 95 9.43 -0.96 20.36
C ALA A 95 9.26 -0.76 21.87
N ALA A 96 9.29 0.48 22.36
CA ALA A 96 9.03 0.78 23.77
C ALA A 96 7.58 0.50 24.14
N GLY A 97 6.60 0.93 23.31
CA GLY A 97 5.18 0.63 23.51
C GLY A 97 4.88 -0.87 23.54
N MET A 98 5.48 -1.66 22.66
CA MET A 98 5.36 -3.12 22.68
C MET A 98 5.96 -3.76 23.95
N ARG A 99 7.08 -3.24 24.47
CA ARG A 99 7.67 -3.71 25.75
C ARG A 99 6.79 -3.35 26.94
N GLU A 100 6.15 -2.19 26.92
CA GLU A 100 5.27 -1.75 27.99
C GLU A 100 3.99 -2.58 28.06
N SER A 101 3.35 -2.81 26.91
CA SER A 101 2.11 -3.59 26.80
C SER A 101 2.33 -5.10 26.93
N GLY A 102 3.54 -5.58 26.60
CA GLY A 102 3.89 -7.01 26.53
C GLY A 102 4.83 -7.49 27.62
N GLN A 103 4.94 -8.83 27.70
CA GLN A 103 5.98 -9.57 28.35
C GLN A 103 6.77 -10.34 27.29
N ASP A 104 7.97 -10.81 27.62
CA ASP A 104 8.79 -11.64 26.72
C ASP A 104 9.04 -11.01 25.35
N PHE A 105 9.11 -9.67 25.30
CA PHE A 105 9.36 -8.95 24.08
C PHE A 105 10.71 -9.34 23.45
N GLN A 106 10.66 -9.71 22.17
CA GLN A 106 11.82 -10.05 21.37
C GLN A 106 11.77 -9.34 20.01
N THR A 107 12.82 -8.64 19.66
CA THR A 107 13.02 -8.17 18.28
C THR A 107 13.50 -9.34 17.44
N LEU A 108 12.71 -9.76 16.47
CA LEU A 108 13.04 -10.83 15.55
C LEU A 108 13.85 -10.34 14.36
N ARG A 109 13.56 -9.12 13.89
CA ARG A 109 14.22 -8.51 12.73
C ARG A 109 14.15 -7.00 12.80
N ARG A 110 15.22 -6.35 12.41
CA ARG A 110 15.27 -4.93 12.10
C ARG A 110 16.08 -4.76 10.82
N GLN A 111 15.55 -4.02 9.82
CA GLN A 111 16.19 -3.92 8.51
C GLN A 111 15.78 -2.66 7.78
N GLU A 112 16.77 -1.93 7.24
CA GLU A 112 16.54 -0.87 6.27
C GLU A 112 15.91 -1.42 4.98
N ARG A 113 15.00 -0.66 4.41
CA ARG A 113 14.27 -0.99 3.17
C ARG A 113 14.00 0.27 2.34
N THR A 114 13.43 0.04 1.17
CA THR A 114 12.86 1.08 0.31
C THR A 114 11.44 0.71 -0.04
N VAL A 115 10.50 1.64 0.12
CA VAL A 115 9.09 1.50 -0.26
C VAL A 115 8.69 2.71 -1.10
N ASP A 116 8.18 2.50 -2.30
CA ASP A 116 7.82 3.57 -3.24
C ASP A 116 8.97 4.59 -3.42
N ALA A 117 10.20 4.07 -3.63
CA ALA A 117 11.46 4.82 -3.73
C ALA A 117 11.81 5.69 -2.50
N LYS A 118 11.13 5.52 -1.36
CA LYS A 118 11.37 6.25 -0.12
C LYS A 118 12.15 5.41 0.88
N PRO A 119 13.02 6.03 1.71
CA PRO A 119 13.66 5.34 2.82
C PRO A 119 12.61 4.74 3.75
N ALA A 120 12.84 3.51 4.15
CA ALA A 120 11.94 2.81 5.06
C ALA A 120 12.75 1.88 5.98
N GLU A 121 12.16 1.52 7.09
CA GLU A 121 12.75 0.56 8.02
C GLU A 121 11.70 -0.42 8.53
N LEU A 122 12.06 -1.69 8.56
CA LEU A 122 11.25 -2.78 9.08
C LEU A 122 11.66 -3.08 10.52
N LEU A 123 10.67 -3.19 11.39
CA LEU A 123 10.75 -3.79 12.71
C LEU A 123 9.80 -4.99 12.78
N LYS A 124 10.32 -6.19 13.06
CA LYS A 124 9.51 -7.37 13.38
C LYS A 124 9.80 -7.80 14.81
N ALA A 125 8.75 -7.96 15.59
CA ALA A 125 8.85 -8.33 16.99
C ALA A 125 7.79 -9.35 17.38
N GLN A 126 8.02 -10.04 18.50
CA GLN A 126 7.01 -10.88 19.15
C GLN A 126 6.95 -10.55 20.64
N TYR A 127 5.78 -10.72 21.23
CA TYR A 127 5.56 -10.51 22.66
C TYR A 127 4.28 -11.18 23.14
N HIS A 128 4.18 -11.40 24.44
CA HIS A 128 2.98 -11.85 25.12
C HIS A 128 2.22 -10.64 25.67
N GLU A 129 1.03 -10.32 25.16
CA GLU A 129 0.25 -9.15 25.57
C GLU A 129 -0.37 -9.36 26.96
N LYS A 130 -0.05 -8.48 27.90
CA LYS A 130 -0.48 -8.60 29.32
C LYS A 130 -1.98 -8.52 29.50
N SER A 131 -2.66 -7.67 28.71
CA SER A 131 -4.10 -7.40 28.85
C SER A 131 -4.98 -8.55 28.39
N THR A 132 -4.57 -9.26 27.32
CA THR A 132 -5.35 -10.33 26.69
C THR A 132 -4.79 -11.73 26.94
N GLY A 133 -3.55 -11.83 27.41
CA GLY A 133 -2.84 -13.11 27.57
C GLY A 133 -2.53 -13.81 26.24
N LYS A 134 -2.45 -13.06 25.15
CA LYS A 134 -2.19 -13.60 23.80
C LYS A 134 -0.76 -13.34 23.36
N ASP A 135 -0.24 -14.27 22.56
CA ASP A 135 1.03 -14.11 21.86
C ASP A 135 0.79 -13.40 20.52
N TRP A 136 1.57 -12.37 20.26
CA TRP A 136 1.52 -11.59 19.03
C TRP A 136 2.86 -11.56 18.31
N VAL A 137 2.78 -11.54 16.99
CA VAL A 137 3.85 -11.10 16.11
C VAL A 137 3.39 -9.82 15.45
N GLU A 138 4.22 -8.79 15.55
CA GLU A 138 4.03 -7.54 14.81
C GLU A 138 5.17 -7.33 13.82
N GLU A 139 4.81 -7.00 12.57
CA GLU A 139 5.73 -6.59 11.54
C GLU A 139 5.34 -5.17 11.07
N LEU A 140 6.17 -4.20 11.38
CA LEU A 140 5.95 -2.79 11.10
C LEU A 140 6.97 -2.30 10.08
N ILE A 141 6.50 -1.58 9.09
CA ILE A 141 7.35 -0.86 8.14
C ILE A 141 7.05 0.62 8.30
N PHE A 142 8.04 1.37 8.72
CA PHE A 142 7.99 2.82 8.80
C PHE A 142 8.62 3.41 7.54
N ILE A 143 7.95 4.38 6.93
CA ILE A 143 8.31 4.95 5.63
C ILE A 143 8.46 6.45 5.81
N GLN A 144 9.62 7.00 5.43
CA GLN A 144 9.87 8.44 5.43
C GLN A 144 9.14 9.07 4.25
N GLY A 145 8.16 9.93 4.54
CA GLY A 145 7.48 10.77 3.56
C GLY A 145 8.20 12.10 3.29
N PRO A 146 7.60 12.96 2.46
CA PRO A 146 8.04 14.35 2.33
C PRO A 146 7.81 15.10 3.65
N ASP A 147 8.44 16.27 3.82
CA ASP A 147 8.21 17.19 4.95
C ASP A 147 8.32 16.54 6.34
N ASN A 148 9.21 15.55 6.47
CA ASN A 148 9.42 14.77 7.70
C ASN A 148 8.21 13.96 8.19
N GLU A 149 7.22 13.76 7.36
CA GLU A 149 6.13 12.83 7.65
C GLU A 149 6.65 11.40 7.81
N ILE A 150 6.03 10.64 8.69
CA ILE A 150 6.31 9.21 8.82
C ILE A 150 5.01 8.43 8.71
N TYR A 151 5.01 7.49 7.80
CA TYR A 151 3.92 6.53 7.59
C TYR A 151 4.30 5.18 8.16
N SER A 152 3.30 4.42 8.57
CA SER A 152 3.49 3.03 8.97
C SER A 152 2.54 2.11 8.23
N VAL A 153 3.03 0.93 7.88
CA VAL A 153 2.24 -0.23 7.49
C VAL A 153 2.57 -1.31 8.49
N ALA A 154 1.59 -1.72 9.29
CA ALA A 154 1.78 -2.64 10.42
C ALA A 154 0.88 -3.86 10.28
N LEU A 155 1.45 -5.06 10.32
CA LEU A 155 0.74 -6.32 10.48
C LEU A 155 0.83 -6.73 11.94
N LYS A 156 -0.31 -6.97 12.61
CA LYS A 156 -0.41 -7.62 13.91
C LYS A 156 -1.15 -8.94 13.72
N CYS A 157 -0.58 -10.05 14.14
CA CYS A 157 -1.20 -11.36 14.01
C CYS A 157 -0.69 -12.35 15.06
N THR A 158 -1.37 -13.49 15.20
CA THR A 158 -0.87 -14.58 16.03
C THR A 158 0.36 -15.25 15.39
N PRO A 159 1.24 -15.88 16.16
CA PRO A 159 2.40 -16.62 15.64
C PRO A 159 2.02 -17.71 14.62
N SER A 160 0.84 -18.31 14.74
CA SER A 160 0.35 -19.33 13.80
C SER A 160 -0.04 -18.75 12.42
N ASP A 161 -0.46 -17.49 12.37
CA ASP A 161 -0.98 -16.88 11.16
C ASP A 161 0.09 -16.16 10.33
N ILE A 162 1.25 -15.85 10.93
CA ILE A 162 2.30 -15.06 10.27
C ILE A 162 2.76 -15.66 8.94
N VAL A 163 2.91 -16.98 8.86
CA VAL A 163 3.37 -17.68 7.65
C VAL A 163 2.42 -17.47 6.45
N HIS A 164 1.13 -17.28 6.73
CA HIS A 164 0.11 -17.05 5.70
C HIS A 164 -0.11 -15.59 5.40
N LEU A 165 0.09 -14.72 6.39
CA LEU A 165 -0.19 -13.28 6.26
C LEU A 165 1.00 -12.46 5.78
N GLU A 166 2.24 -12.87 6.08
CA GLU A 166 3.45 -12.15 5.65
C GLU A 166 3.54 -11.96 4.12
N PRO A 167 3.20 -12.95 3.26
CA PRO A 167 3.14 -12.73 1.81
C PRO A 167 2.09 -11.70 1.39
N VAL A 168 0.92 -11.72 2.04
CA VAL A 168 -0.16 -10.76 1.78
C VAL A 168 0.25 -9.36 2.24
N PHE A 169 0.83 -9.25 3.42
CA PHE A 169 1.37 -8.01 3.96
C PHE A 169 2.45 -7.41 3.05
N SER A 170 3.38 -8.22 2.59
CA SER A 170 4.41 -7.79 1.65
C SER A 170 3.82 -7.22 0.36
N GLU A 171 2.71 -7.77 -0.13
CA GLU A 171 2.01 -7.24 -1.31
C GLU A 171 1.27 -5.93 -1.00
N ILE A 172 0.66 -5.78 0.19
CA ILE A 172 0.08 -4.52 0.66
C ILE A 172 1.15 -3.42 0.64
N VAL A 173 2.31 -3.70 1.26
CA VAL A 173 3.47 -2.78 1.30
C VAL A 173 3.95 -2.43 -0.11
N ARG A 174 4.05 -3.42 -0.99
CA ARG A 174 4.49 -3.21 -2.38
C ARG A 174 3.57 -2.28 -3.16
N THR A 175 2.28 -2.26 -2.84
CA THR A 175 1.28 -1.42 -3.50
C THR A 175 1.02 -0.11 -2.79
N TRP A 176 1.67 0.13 -1.65
CA TRP A 176 1.60 1.39 -0.93
C TRP A 176 2.31 2.49 -1.73
N THR A 177 1.65 3.64 -1.86
CA THR A 177 2.16 4.81 -2.58
C THR A 177 1.68 6.09 -1.94
N LEU A 178 2.47 7.17 -2.08
CA LEU A 178 1.99 8.54 -1.97
C LEU A 178 1.66 9.02 -3.38
N PRO A 179 0.41 9.32 -3.73
CA PRO A 179 0.07 9.96 -4.99
C PRO A 179 0.89 11.23 -5.14
N GLN A 180 1.57 11.37 -6.27
CA GLN A 180 2.19 12.65 -6.58
C GLN A 180 1.07 13.69 -6.74
N PRO A 181 1.24 14.92 -6.20
CA PRO A 181 0.34 16.01 -6.54
C PRO A 181 0.25 16.07 -8.07
N GLU A 182 -0.97 16.12 -8.59
CA GLU A 182 -1.15 16.36 -10.03
C GLU A 182 -0.33 17.61 -10.39
N PRO A 183 0.50 17.56 -11.44
CA PRO A 183 1.17 18.76 -11.90
C PRO A 183 0.07 19.81 -12.08
N PRO A 184 0.28 21.06 -11.63
CA PRO A 184 -0.70 22.14 -11.81
C PRO A 184 -1.16 22.07 -13.26
N ALA A 185 -2.48 21.99 -13.46
CA ALA A 185 -3.06 22.00 -14.80
C ALA A 185 -2.39 23.17 -15.51
N GLY A 186 -1.47 22.83 -16.42
CA GLY A 186 -0.68 23.82 -17.12
C GLY A 186 -1.69 24.78 -17.69
N ASP A 187 -1.58 26.06 -17.36
CA ASP A 187 -2.24 27.12 -18.09
C ASP A 187 -1.91 26.83 -19.56
N THR A 188 -2.80 26.14 -20.19
CA THR A 188 -2.83 26.05 -21.63
C THR A 188 -3.09 27.49 -22.05
N ASP A 189 -2.00 28.23 -22.15
CA ASP A 189 -1.97 29.50 -22.86
C ASP A 189 -2.38 29.14 -24.31
N GLU A 190 -3.70 29.06 -24.48
CA GLU A 190 -4.34 28.92 -25.78
C GLU A 190 -4.17 30.25 -26.51
N SER A 191 -2.92 30.57 -26.78
CA SER A 191 -2.58 31.50 -27.87
C SER A 191 -2.95 30.80 -29.17
N ALA A 192 -4.24 30.75 -29.45
CA ALA A 192 -4.73 30.37 -30.75
C ALA A 192 -4.01 31.27 -31.79
N PRO A 193 -3.32 30.69 -32.76
CA PRO A 193 -2.72 31.47 -33.83
C PRO A 193 -3.86 32.23 -34.55
N THR A 194 -3.85 33.56 -34.45
CA THR A 194 -4.75 34.44 -35.14
C THR A 194 -4.65 34.13 -36.63
N GLN A 195 -5.63 33.42 -37.16
CA GLN A 195 -5.74 33.11 -38.57
C GLN A 195 -5.88 34.43 -39.33
N PRO A 196 -4.97 34.76 -40.29
CA PRO A 196 -5.09 35.97 -41.06
C PRO A 196 -6.39 35.97 -41.86
N ALA A 197 -7.12 37.09 -41.77
CA ALA A 197 -8.39 37.28 -42.47
C ALA A 197 -8.20 37.11 -43.99
N PRO A 198 -9.14 36.41 -44.67
CA PRO A 198 -9.08 36.26 -46.12
C PRO A 198 -9.19 37.60 -46.83
N PRO A 199 -8.48 37.80 -47.95
CA PRO A 199 -8.50 39.09 -48.71
C PRO A 199 -9.90 39.41 -49.23
N ALA A 200 -10.31 40.66 -49.05
CA ALA A 200 -11.56 41.18 -49.51
C ALA A 200 -11.71 41.03 -51.03
N LYS A 201 -12.83 40.49 -51.48
CA LYS A 201 -13.21 40.43 -52.91
C LYS A 201 -13.39 41.85 -53.50
N PRO A 202 -12.82 42.16 -54.69
CA PRO A 202 -13.04 43.44 -55.33
C PRO A 202 -14.50 43.61 -55.73
N SER A 203 -15.08 44.75 -55.32
CA SER A 203 -16.40 45.18 -55.72
C SER A 203 -16.43 45.44 -57.24
N ALA A 204 -17.37 44.78 -57.93
CA ALA A 204 -17.68 45.06 -59.34
C ALA A 204 -18.30 46.46 -59.48
N GLN A 205 -17.67 47.32 -60.27
CA GLN A 205 -18.25 48.61 -60.71
C GLN A 205 -19.40 48.38 -61.69
N PRO A 206 -20.50 49.13 -61.61
CA PRO A 206 -21.54 49.08 -62.62
C PRO A 206 -21.12 49.91 -63.85
N THR A 207 -21.16 49.28 -65.02
CA THR A 207 -21.06 50.00 -66.34
C THR A 207 -22.40 50.58 -66.69
N HIS A 208 -22.37 51.84 -67.06
CA HIS A 208 -23.43 52.57 -67.78
C HIS A 208 -23.56 52.11 -69.24
#